data_c2f29d3894fd2fcb1cdced4beb949729
#
_entry.id   c2f29d3894fd2fcb1cdced4beb949729
#
_cell.length_a   1.000
_cell.length_b   1.000
_cell.length_c   1.000
_cell.angle_alpha   90.00
_cell.angle_beta   90.00
_cell.angle_gamma   90.00
#
_symmetry.space_group_name_H-M   'P 1'
#
loop_
_entity.id
_entity.type
_entity.pdbx_description
1 polymer ?
#
loop_
_entity_poly.entity_id
_entity_poly.type
_entity_poly.pdbx_seq_one_letter_code
_entity_poly.pdbx_strand_id
1 'polypeptide(L)'
;RTFLHRDWMIPILLLVGSQIIQRIDHFGLGYALYRITSDVEKLPFPMAPVAALGTMALAESTEEKKEGWKWRVFSIGGVIGLVFGAVYVLLPVASGLIFTEAIRIIPIPWIELTSHTEAVLPAVATGLQLDLGLVFIGMVLPFWAVIGGLIGLIITVVMNPILYSQGILHRWHPGMATVETVFANNFDFYMSFGIGLGLAIGVIGVWSVVRSFRSSSADRGTWHDLFNPPKGRGEFNFWISFAIYVFSTLAYVALCVWLVPSFPWLFSHRFFGNISYVMMLVGGYFALKALRKK
;
A
#
# COMPACT_ATOMS: atom_id res chain seq x y z
N ARG A 1 34.81 7.02 7.86
CA ARG A 1 34.74 5.98 6.81
C ARG A 1 34.01 6.55 5.61
N THR A 2 34.59 6.45 4.42
CA THR A 2 34.00 6.95 3.17
C THR A 2 32.85 6.06 2.71
N PHE A 3 31.88 6.62 2.00
CA PHE A 3 30.75 5.87 1.40
C PHE A 3 31.17 4.74 0.45
N LEU A 4 32.41 4.79 -0.09
CA LEU A 4 32.98 3.77 -0.97
C LEU A 4 33.75 2.67 -0.23
N HIS A 5 33.59 2.53 1.07
CA HIS A 5 34.23 1.47 1.83
C HIS A 5 33.62 0.10 1.48
N ARG A 6 34.46 -0.94 1.41
CA ARG A 6 34.07 -2.30 1.03
C ARG A 6 32.96 -2.89 1.93
N ASP A 7 32.86 -2.46 3.17
CA ASP A 7 31.84 -2.91 4.12
C ASP A 7 30.41 -2.54 3.67
N TRP A 8 30.25 -1.47 2.84
CA TRP A 8 28.96 -1.06 2.31
C TRP A 8 28.52 -1.84 1.07
N MET A 9 29.42 -2.60 0.46
CA MET A 9 29.12 -3.31 -0.79
C MET A 9 27.98 -4.31 -0.64
N ILE A 10 28.00 -5.12 0.43
CA ILE A 10 26.96 -6.12 0.67
C ILE A 10 25.61 -5.47 0.98
N PRO A 11 25.48 -4.52 1.94
CA PRO A 11 24.24 -3.80 2.19
C PRO A 11 23.67 -3.10 0.93
N ILE A 12 24.51 -2.46 0.13
CA ILE A 12 24.09 -1.78 -1.10
C ILE A 12 23.59 -2.78 -2.13
N LEU A 13 24.32 -3.88 -2.36
CA LEU A 13 23.90 -4.93 -3.30
C LEU A 13 22.58 -5.57 -2.88
N LEU A 14 22.38 -5.83 -1.58
CA LEU A 14 21.13 -6.36 -1.06
C LEU A 14 19.97 -5.36 -1.25
N LEU A 15 20.21 -4.08 -0.95
CA LEU A 15 19.21 -3.04 -1.13
C LEU A 15 18.82 -2.88 -2.60
N VAL A 16 19.79 -2.77 -3.50
CA VAL A 16 19.53 -2.64 -4.93
C VAL A 16 18.88 -3.91 -5.49
N GLY A 17 19.40 -5.09 -5.13
CA GLY A 17 18.87 -6.38 -5.55
C GLY A 17 17.42 -6.58 -5.11
N SER A 18 17.12 -6.29 -3.84
CA SER A 18 15.75 -6.39 -3.33
C SER A 18 14.80 -5.42 -4.02
N GLN A 19 15.24 -4.17 -4.32
CA GLN A 19 14.43 -3.21 -5.07
C GLN A 19 14.16 -3.69 -6.51
N ILE A 20 15.13 -4.28 -7.18
CA ILE A 20 14.94 -4.83 -8.54
C ILE A 20 13.92 -5.98 -8.50
N ILE A 21 14.10 -6.94 -7.59
CA ILE A 21 13.18 -8.08 -7.44
C ILE A 21 11.77 -7.57 -7.14
N GLN A 22 11.62 -6.60 -6.22
CA GLN A 22 10.34 -6.00 -5.89
C GLN A 22 9.67 -5.33 -7.08
N ARG A 23 10.42 -4.63 -7.94
CA ARG A 23 9.85 -4.01 -9.16
C ARG A 23 9.37 -5.05 -10.15
N ILE A 24 10.12 -6.15 -10.33
CA ILE A 24 9.73 -7.27 -11.19
C ILE A 24 8.47 -7.95 -10.64
N ASP A 25 8.40 -8.15 -9.33
CA ASP A 25 7.25 -8.72 -8.63
C ASP A 25 5.98 -7.87 -8.81
N HIS A 26 6.08 -6.56 -8.53
CA HIS A 26 4.99 -5.62 -8.72
C HIS A 26 4.54 -5.54 -10.19
N PHE A 27 5.46 -5.63 -11.14
CA PHE A 27 5.11 -5.66 -12.55
C PHE A 27 4.35 -6.92 -12.91
N GLY A 28 4.85 -8.09 -12.50
CA GLY A 28 4.22 -9.38 -12.75
C GLY A 28 2.82 -9.46 -12.15
N LEU A 29 2.72 -9.31 -10.82
CA LEU A 29 1.44 -9.38 -10.12
C LEU A 29 0.50 -8.24 -10.52
N GLY A 30 1.02 -7.02 -10.63
CA GLY A 30 0.23 -5.83 -10.98
C GLY A 30 -0.42 -5.95 -12.35
N TYR A 31 0.33 -6.46 -13.34
CA TYR A 31 -0.25 -6.67 -14.67
C TYR A 31 -1.29 -7.80 -14.68
N ALA A 32 -1.04 -8.92 -13.97
CA ALA A 32 -2.01 -10.00 -13.87
C ALA A 32 -3.31 -9.52 -13.20
N LEU A 33 -3.21 -8.76 -12.10
CA LEU A 33 -4.36 -8.18 -11.42
C LEU A 33 -5.08 -7.14 -12.29
N TYR A 34 -4.33 -6.30 -13.00
CA TYR A 34 -4.91 -5.33 -13.94
C TYR A 34 -5.76 -6.02 -14.99
N ARG A 35 -5.29 -7.10 -15.59
CA ARG A 35 -6.04 -7.86 -16.59
C ARG A 35 -7.33 -8.45 -16.01
N ILE A 36 -7.28 -9.00 -14.80
CA ILE A 36 -8.47 -9.55 -14.13
C ILE A 36 -9.47 -8.44 -13.79
N THR A 37 -9.00 -7.37 -13.17
CA THR A 37 -9.86 -6.29 -12.69
C THR A 37 -10.43 -5.43 -13.82
N SER A 38 -9.67 -5.22 -14.90
CA SER A 38 -10.08 -4.45 -16.07
C SER A 38 -10.99 -5.23 -17.01
N ASP A 39 -10.58 -6.43 -17.40
CA ASP A 39 -11.24 -7.17 -18.47
C ASP A 39 -12.38 -8.06 -17.95
N VAL A 40 -12.23 -8.64 -16.75
CA VAL A 40 -13.22 -9.55 -16.18
C VAL A 40 -14.17 -8.85 -15.21
N GLU A 41 -13.64 -8.13 -14.22
CA GLU A 41 -14.44 -7.48 -13.18
C GLU A 41 -14.93 -6.08 -13.58
N LYS A 42 -14.28 -5.46 -14.55
CA LYS A 42 -14.58 -4.10 -15.05
C LYS A 42 -14.65 -3.07 -13.92
N LEU A 43 -13.69 -3.14 -12.99
CA LEU A 43 -13.62 -2.22 -11.87
C LEU A 43 -13.18 -0.82 -12.30
N PRO A 44 -13.71 0.24 -11.67
CA PRO A 44 -13.25 1.59 -11.92
C PRO A 44 -11.86 1.83 -11.33
N PHE A 45 -11.00 2.50 -12.06
CA PHE A 45 -9.66 2.93 -11.63
C PHE A 45 -9.63 4.44 -11.40
N PRO A 46 -9.97 4.96 -10.22
CA PRO A 46 -10.18 6.40 -10.01
C PRO A 46 -8.91 7.23 -10.22
N MET A 47 -7.73 6.65 -10.01
CA MET A 47 -6.45 7.35 -10.20
C MET A 47 -5.96 7.35 -11.66
N ALA A 48 -6.43 6.44 -12.50
CA ALA A 48 -5.98 6.34 -13.89
C ALA A 48 -6.34 7.59 -14.74
N PRO A 49 -7.57 8.14 -14.66
CA PRO A 49 -7.90 9.39 -15.35
C PRO A 49 -7.04 10.57 -14.92
N VAL A 50 -6.66 10.65 -13.63
CA VAL A 50 -5.81 11.74 -13.11
C VAL A 50 -4.42 11.66 -13.73
N ALA A 51 -3.80 10.48 -13.76
CA ALA A 51 -2.51 10.27 -14.39
C ALA A 51 -2.55 10.55 -15.90
N ALA A 52 -3.60 10.09 -16.59
CA ALA A 52 -3.79 10.33 -18.01
C ALA A 52 -3.95 11.82 -18.33
N LEU A 53 -4.76 12.55 -17.57
CA LEU A 53 -4.96 13.99 -17.75
C LEU A 53 -3.66 14.77 -17.51
N GLY A 54 -2.85 14.38 -16.54
CA GLY A 54 -1.53 14.96 -16.30
C GLY A 54 -0.59 14.79 -17.51
N THR A 55 -0.53 13.57 -18.04
CA THR A 55 0.28 13.27 -19.25
C THR A 55 -0.20 14.04 -20.48
N MET A 56 -1.52 14.11 -20.68
CA MET A 56 -2.13 14.88 -21.77
C MET A 56 -1.86 16.38 -21.64
N ALA A 57 -1.91 16.94 -20.42
CA ALA A 57 -1.60 18.34 -20.18
C ALA A 57 -0.14 18.68 -20.57
N LEU A 58 0.80 17.77 -20.26
CA LEU A 58 2.20 17.91 -20.66
C LEU A 58 2.38 17.80 -22.18
N ALA A 59 1.69 16.89 -22.84
CA ALA A 59 1.74 16.74 -24.29
C ALA A 59 1.16 17.96 -25.01
N GLU A 60 0.03 18.49 -24.57
CA GLU A 60 -0.61 19.69 -25.13
C GLU A 60 0.25 20.94 -24.98
N SER A 61 1.12 21.03 -23.94
CA SER A 61 2.03 22.15 -23.76
C SER A 61 3.15 22.22 -24.81
N THR A 62 3.43 21.09 -25.48
CA THR A 62 4.49 20.96 -26.50
C THR A 62 4.00 21.36 -27.89
N GLU A 63 2.67 21.36 -28.13
CA GLU A 63 2.08 21.83 -29.38
C GLU A 63 1.87 23.34 -29.31
N GLU A 64 2.50 24.10 -30.23
CA GLU A 64 2.56 25.56 -30.27
C GLU A 64 1.18 26.29 -30.40
N LYS A 65 0.04 25.60 -30.27
CA LYS A 65 -1.29 26.18 -30.49
C LYS A 65 -2.20 26.00 -29.29
N LYS A 66 -2.36 27.10 -28.56
CA LYS A 66 -3.33 27.39 -27.47
C LYS A 66 -3.06 26.70 -26.14
N GLU A 67 -2.82 27.51 -25.13
CA GLU A 67 -2.87 27.09 -23.72
C GLU A 67 -4.22 26.39 -23.45
N GLY A 68 -4.21 25.06 -23.51
CA GLY A 68 -5.38 24.26 -23.17
C GLY A 68 -5.76 24.44 -21.70
N TRP A 69 -7.04 24.33 -21.38
CA TRP A 69 -7.50 24.41 -19.99
C TRP A 69 -6.80 23.38 -19.08
N LYS A 70 -6.42 22.23 -19.63
CA LYS A 70 -5.70 21.16 -18.90
C LYS A 70 -4.31 21.63 -18.46
N TRP A 71 -3.55 22.28 -19.36
CA TRP A 71 -2.27 22.87 -19.04
C TRP A 71 -2.37 23.95 -17.96
N ARG A 72 -3.38 24.81 -18.03
CA ARG A 72 -3.62 25.85 -17.03
C ARG A 72 -3.88 25.26 -15.65
N VAL A 73 -4.77 24.26 -15.56
CA VAL A 73 -5.08 23.58 -14.29
C VAL A 73 -3.85 22.84 -13.74
N PHE A 74 -3.11 22.15 -14.61
CA PHE A 74 -1.86 21.47 -14.25
C PHE A 74 -0.81 22.45 -13.71
N SER A 75 -0.63 23.59 -14.39
CA SER A 75 0.33 24.64 -13.96
C SER A 75 -0.05 25.25 -12.63
N ILE A 76 -1.33 25.54 -12.39
CA ILE A 76 -1.82 26.06 -11.11
C ILE A 76 -1.54 25.05 -9.99
N GLY A 77 -1.87 23.77 -10.22
CA GLY A 77 -1.58 22.70 -9.27
C GLY A 77 -0.07 22.55 -9.02
N GLY A 78 0.73 22.66 -10.06
CA GLY A 78 2.19 22.62 -9.97
C GLY A 78 2.76 23.78 -9.13
N VAL A 79 2.26 25.01 -9.33
CA VAL A 79 2.67 26.18 -8.53
C VAL A 79 2.29 25.99 -7.06
N ILE A 80 1.05 25.56 -6.78
CA ILE A 80 0.60 25.27 -5.40
C ILE A 80 1.47 24.20 -4.75
N GLY A 81 1.75 23.10 -5.46
CA GLY A 81 2.61 22.04 -4.98
C GLY A 81 4.06 22.50 -4.74
N LEU A 82 4.59 23.35 -5.63
CA LEU A 82 5.94 23.89 -5.50
C LEU A 82 6.06 24.85 -4.30
N VAL A 83 5.10 25.76 -4.12
CA VAL A 83 5.06 26.68 -2.97
C VAL A 83 4.93 25.88 -1.66
N PHE A 84 4.03 24.92 -1.62
CA PHE A 84 3.89 24.02 -0.46
C PHE A 84 5.17 23.24 -0.18
N GLY A 85 5.77 22.62 -1.21
CA GLY A 85 7.03 21.88 -1.09
C GLY A 85 8.20 22.75 -0.65
N ALA A 86 8.24 24.02 -1.08
CA ALA A 86 9.24 24.96 -0.64
C ALA A 86 9.13 25.26 0.87
N VAL A 87 7.92 25.42 1.38
CA VAL A 87 7.67 25.65 2.81
C VAL A 87 7.84 24.36 3.62
N TYR A 88 7.34 23.24 3.10
CA TYR A 88 7.29 21.96 3.82
C TYR A 88 8.63 21.22 3.83
N VAL A 89 9.39 21.25 2.73
CA VAL A 89 10.63 20.47 2.59
C VAL A 89 11.85 21.38 2.45
N LEU A 90 11.84 22.34 1.49
CA LEU A 90 13.01 23.12 1.15
C LEU A 90 13.44 24.01 2.33
N LEU A 91 12.51 24.68 2.98
CA LEU A 91 12.82 25.58 4.09
C LEU A 91 13.46 24.84 5.30
N PRO A 92 12.95 23.73 5.81
CA PRO A 92 13.61 22.96 6.86
C PRO A 92 15.00 22.44 6.46
N VAL A 93 15.14 21.93 5.23
CA VAL A 93 16.42 21.39 4.73
C VAL A 93 17.43 22.51 4.58
N ALA A 94 17.09 23.61 3.91
CA ALA A 94 18.00 24.74 3.69
C ALA A 94 18.38 25.44 4.99
N SER A 95 17.42 25.66 5.90
CA SER A 95 17.70 26.28 7.19
C SER A 95 18.57 25.38 8.09
N GLY A 96 18.37 24.06 8.06
CA GLY A 96 19.20 23.11 8.82
C GLY A 96 20.63 22.99 8.31
N LEU A 97 20.92 23.43 7.07
CA LEU A 97 22.31 23.58 6.58
C LEU A 97 23.02 24.84 7.07
N ILE A 98 22.26 25.88 7.42
CA ILE A 98 22.77 27.21 7.77
C ILE A 98 22.71 27.41 9.29
N PHE A 99 21.64 26.97 9.93
CA PHE A 99 21.39 27.14 11.35
C PHE A 99 21.57 25.83 12.11
N THR A 100 21.83 25.92 13.40
CA THR A 100 21.91 24.74 14.32
C THR A 100 20.59 24.02 14.44
N GLU A 101 19.49 24.75 14.30
CA GLU A 101 18.12 24.19 14.33
C GLU A 101 17.39 24.51 13.03
N ALA A 102 16.75 23.50 12.43
CA ALA A 102 15.97 23.67 11.22
C ALA A 102 14.66 24.42 11.51
N ILE A 103 14.37 25.47 10.72
CA ILE A 103 13.10 26.21 10.82
C ILE A 103 12.00 25.34 10.21
N ARG A 104 11.06 24.87 11.02
CA ARG A 104 9.91 24.06 10.61
C ARG A 104 8.64 24.83 10.86
N ILE A 105 8.04 25.38 9.81
CA ILE A 105 6.72 26.06 9.91
C ILE A 105 5.62 24.98 10.04
N ILE A 106 5.73 23.91 9.26
CA ILE A 106 4.84 22.76 9.32
C ILE A 106 5.64 21.60 9.92
N PRO A 107 5.18 20.98 11.00
CA PRO A 107 5.88 19.84 11.62
C PRO A 107 6.01 18.66 10.66
N ILE A 108 7.22 18.15 10.52
CA ILE A 108 7.55 17.00 9.68
C ILE A 108 8.02 15.86 10.59
N PRO A 109 7.55 14.65 10.40
CA PRO A 109 6.56 14.19 9.40
C PRO A 109 5.10 14.42 9.82
N TRP A 110 4.83 14.70 11.08
CA TRP A 110 3.49 14.97 11.65
C TRP A 110 3.60 15.73 12.98
N ILE A 111 2.47 16.23 13.45
CA ILE A 111 2.34 16.75 14.81
C ILE A 111 2.18 15.54 15.74
N GLU A 112 3.12 15.36 16.65
CA GLU A 112 3.11 14.27 17.64
C GLU A 112 2.08 14.55 18.72
N LEU A 113 1.08 13.68 18.85
CA LEU A 113 0.03 13.81 19.85
C LEU A 113 -0.07 12.57 20.77
N THR A 114 0.66 11.50 20.47
CA THR A 114 0.55 10.21 21.20
C THR A 114 0.84 10.36 22.67
N SER A 115 1.91 11.08 23.03
CA SER A 115 2.28 11.33 24.43
C SER A 115 1.25 12.16 25.21
N HIS A 116 0.43 12.96 24.52
CA HIS A 116 -0.62 13.76 25.15
C HIS A 116 -1.92 12.99 25.31
N THR A 117 -2.16 12.01 24.46
CA THR A 117 -3.42 11.25 24.42
C THR A 117 -3.33 9.88 25.11
N GLU A 118 -2.14 9.40 25.43
CA GLU A 118 -1.90 8.05 25.96
C GLU A 118 -2.64 7.77 27.28
N ALA A 119 -2.87 8.79 28.10
CA ALA A 119 -3.61 8.65 29.35
C ALA A 119 -5.09 8.28 29.14
N VAL A 120 -5.69 8.71 28.02
CA VAL A 120 -7.10 8.46 27.68
C VAL A 120 -7.21 7.34 26.65
N LEU A 121 -6.25 7.28 25.72
CA LEU A 121 -6.22 6.36 24.59
C LEU A 121 -4.90 5.54 24.60
N PRO A 122 -4.71 4.61 25.54
CA PRO A 122 -3.51 3.82 25.62
C PRO A 122 -3.32 2.97 24.34
N ALA A 123 -2.08 2.84 23.91
CA ALA A 123 -1.68 2.11 22.71
C ALA A 123 -2.27 2.65 21.37
N VAL A 124 -2.83 3.86 21.37
CA VAL A 124 -3.30 4.51 20.15
C VAL A 124 -2.25 5.49 19.65
N ALA A 125 -1.70 5.24 18.48
CA ALA A 125 -0.81 6.19 17.81
C ALA A 125 -1.64 7.38 17.28
N THR A 126 -1.47 8.54 17.88
CA THR A 126 -2.16 9.77 17.48
C THR A 126 -1.15 10.76 16.92
N GLY A 127 -1.40 11.21 15.71
CA GLY A 127 -0.60 12.22 15.03
C GLY A 127 -1.39 12.87 13.91
N LEU A 128 -1.13 14.15 13.65
CA LEU A 128 -1.75 14.87 12.57
C LEU A 128 -0.72 15.18 11.48
N GLN A 129 -0.86 14.55 10.33
CA GLN A 129 0.01 14.79 9.18
C GLN A 129 -0.61 15.85 8.26
N LEU A 130 0.11 16.96 8.10
CA LEU A 130 -0.30 18.09 7.26
C LEU A 130 0.38 18.00 5.89
N ASP A 131 0.09 16.94 5.12
CA ASP A 131 0.61 16.72 3.78
C ASP A 131 -0.47 17.01 2.74
N LEU A 132 -0.23 18.04 1.91
CA LEU A 132 -1.16 18.45 0.86
C LEU A 132 -1.39 17.34 -0.19
N GLY A 133 -0.37 16.51 -0.45
CA GLY A 133 -0.49 15.37 -1.36
C GLY A 133 -1.54 14.36 -0.88
N LEU A 134 -1.57 14.06 0.42
CA LEU A 134 -2.58 13.17 1.01
C LEU A 134 -3.99 13.75 0.92
N VAL A 135 -4.13 15.08 1.08
CA VAL A 135 -5.42 15.75 0.91
C VAL A 135 -5.93 15.58 -0.52
N PHE A 136 -5.08 15.84 -1.53
CA PHE A 136 -5.47 15.68 -2.92
C PHE A 136 -5.77 14.22 -3.29
N ILE A 137 -5.02 13.26 -2.77
CA ILE A 137 -5.32 11.83 -2.96
C ILE A 137 -6.71 11.52 -2.37
N GLY A 138 -7.00 12.00 -1.16
CA GLY A 138 -8.31 11.82 -0.53
C GLY A 138 -9.48 12.38 -1.34
N MET A 139 -9.27 13.49 -2.07
CA MET A 139 -10.30 14.09 -2.94
C MET A 139 -10.60 13.26 -4.20
N VAL A 140 -9.65 12.44 -4.64
CA VAL A 140 -9.81 11.58 -5.85
C VAL A 140 -10.39 10.21 -5.50
N LEU A 141 -10.19 9.76 -4.27
CA LEU A 141 -10.70 8.45 -3.83
C LEU A 141 -12.23 8.40 -3.81
N PRO A 142 -12.84 7.24 -4.14
CA PRO A 142 -14.29 7.07 -4.02
C PRO A 142 -14.76 7.33 -2.58
N PHE A 143 -15.87 8.02 -2.44
CA PHE A 143 -16.44 8.41 -1.14
C PHE A 143 -16.55 7.24 -0.14
N TRP A 144 -17.05 6.09 -0.60
CA TRP A 144 -17.19 4.90 0.24
C TRP A 144 -15.86 4.31 0.72
N ALA A 145 -14.78 4.48 -0.05
CA ALA A 145 -13.44 4.05 0.37
C ALA A 145 -12.92 4.95 1.51
N VAL A 146 -13.15 6.26 1.40
CA VAL A 146 -12.79 7.23 2.47
C VAL A 146 -13.58 6.96 3.75
N ILE A 147 -14.90 6.72 3.63
CA ILE A 147 -15.75 6.35 4.78
C ILE A 147 -15.28 5.04 5.40
N GLY A 148 -14.92 4.04 4.59
CA GLY A 148 -14.34 2.78 5.09
C GLY A 148 -13.05 2.99 5.88
N GLY A 149 -12.17 3.87 5.39
CA GLY A 149 -10.96 4.28 6.11
C GLY A 149 -11.24 4.96 7.45
N LEU A 150 -12.23 5.88 7.47
CA LEU A 150 -12.65 6.55 8.70
C LEU A 150 -13.23 5.56 9.74
N ILE A 151 -14.06 4.62 9.29
CA ILE A 151 -14.59 3.56 10.16
C ILE A 151 -13.45 2.70 10.71
N GLY A 152 -12.47 2.33 9.87
CA GLY A 152 -11.28 1.60 10.30
C GLY A 152 -10.46 2.35 11.35
N LEU A 153 -10.30 3.67 11.18
CA LEU A 153 -9.64 4.53 12.17
C LEU A 153 -10.40 4.50 13.51
N ILE A 154 -11.72 4.71 13.50
CA ILE A 154 -12.55 4.68 14.71
C ILE A 154 -12.44 3.31 15.41
N ILE A 155 -12.52 2.23 14.65
CA ILE A 155 -12.34 0.87 15.19
C ILE A 155 -10.97 0.72 15.86
N THR A 156 -9.91 1.20 15.23
CA THR A 156 -8.54 1.13 15.78
C THR A 156 -8.42 1.92 17.09
N VAL A 157 -8.99 3.13 17.14
CA VAL A 157 -9.00 3.99 18.35
C VAL A 157 -9.70 3.28 19.52
N VAL A 158 -10.78 2.56 19.25
CA VAL A 158 -11.52 1.82 20.31
C VAL A 158 -10.86 0.49 20.64
N MET A 159 -10.35 -0.22 19.64
CA MET A 159 -9.76 -1.57 19.84
C MET A 159 -8.41 -1.54 20.53
N ASN A 160 -7.54 -0.57 20.26
CA ASN A 160 -6.19 -0.58 20.83
C ASN A 160 -6.19 -0.53 22.35
N PRO A 161 -6.96 0.34 23.03
CA PRO A 161 -7.07 0.31 24.48
C PRO A 161 -7.57 -1.03 25.03
N ILE A 162 -8.52 -1.66 24.34
CA ILE A 162 -9.06 -2.97 24.71
C ILE A 162 -7.99 -4.05 24.55
N LEU A 163 -7.30 -4.10 23.41
CA LEU A 163 -6.22 -5.05 23.14
C LEU A 163 -5.07 -4.89 24.16
N TYR A 164 -4.77 -3.65 24.54
CA TYR A 164 -3.79 -3.37 25.58
C TYR A 164 -4.25 -3.88 26.95
N SER A 165 -5.49 -3.61 27.35
CA SER A 165 -6.04 -4.09 28.61
C SER A 165 -6.12 -5.61 28.71
N GLN A 166 -6.27 -6.31 27.57
CA GLN A 166 -6.22 -7.77 27.47
C GLN A 166 -4.80 -8.33 27.44
N GLY A 167 -3.76 -7.49 27.47
CA GLY A 167 -2.38 -7.89 27.41
C GLY A 167 -1.93 -8.43 26.03
N ILE A 168 -2.65 -8.12 24.95
CA ILE A 168 -2.27 -8.51 23.60
C ILE A 168 -1.18 -7.59 23.06
N LEU A 169 -1.28 -6.27 23.33
CA LEU A 169 -0.29 -5.27 22.96
C LEU A 169 0.75 -5.12 24.08
N HIS A 170 1.54 -6.17 24.32
CA HIS A 170 2.46 -6.23 25.44
C HIS A 170 3.79 -5.47 25.24
N ARG A 171 4.12 -5.11 24.00
CA ARG A 171 5.32 -4.31 23.69
C ARG A 171 5.10 -2.82 23.85
N TRP A 172 3.85 -2.39 23.83
CA TRP A 172 3.53 -0.99 24.04
C TRP A 172 3.66 -0.62 25.53
N HIS A 173 4.25 0.53 25.80
CA HIS A 173 4.31 1.12 27.15
C HIS A 173 4.15 2.64 27.07
N PRO A 174 3.66 3.28 28.14
CA PRO A 174 3.52 4.74 28.22
C PRO A 174 4.85 5.46 27.93
N GLY A 175 4.76 6.62 27.26
CA GLY A 175 5.93 7.41 26.85
C GLY A 175 6.46 7.07 25.44
N MET A 176 5.88 6.08 24.76
CA MET A 176 6.23 5.81 23.36
C MET A 176 5.70 6.89 22.42
N ALA A 177 6.54 7.31 21.47
CA ALA A 177 6.14 8.20 20.37
C ALA A 177 5.25 7.47 19.35
N THR A 178 4.62 8.22 18.42
CA THR A 178 3.72 7.68 17.38
C THR A 178 4.36 6.52 16.60
N VAL A 179 5.60 6.68 16.12
CA VAL A 179 6.29 5.63 15.34
C VAL A 179 6.50 4.37 16.16
N GLU A 180 7.00 4.51 17.38
CA GLU A 180 7.27 3.39 18.28
C GLU A 180 5.97 2.65 18.61
N THR A 181 4.90 3.39 18.89
CA THR A 181 3.56 2.84 19.15
C THR A 181 3.05 2.05 17.93
N VAL A 182 3.17 2.59 16.71
CA VAL A 182 2.78 1.88 15.49
C VAL A 182 3.58 0.61 15.30
N PHE A 183 4.91 0.65 15.51
CA PHE A 183 5.76 -0.53 15.39
C PHE A 183 5.42 -1.60 16.43
N ALA A 184 5.26 -1.21 17.71
CA ALA A 184 4.89 -2.14 18.78
C ALA A 184 3.57 -2.86 18.44
N ASN A 185 2.54 -2.10 18.10
CA ASN A 185 1.21 -2.63 17.76
C ASN A 185 1.24 -3.50 16.50
N ASN A 186 2.03 -3.14 15.49
CA ASN A 186 2.19 -3.95 14.29
C ASN A 186 2.81 -5.31 14.61
N PHE A 187 3.86 -5.35 15.41
CA PHE A 187 4.50 -6.61 15.78
C PHE A 187 3.60 -7.50 16.63
N ASP A 188 2.84 -6.91 17.54
CA ASP A 188 2.01 -7.70 18.46
C ASP A 188 0.72 -8.20 17.82
N PHE A 189 0.09 -7.39 16.94
CA PHE A 189 -1.24 -7.71 16.41
C PHE A 189 -1.41 -7.43 14.91
N TYR A 190 -1.18 -6.18 14.45
CA TYR A 190 -1.65 -5.74 13.13
C TYR A 190 -0.93 -6.41 11.95
N MET A 191 0.31 -6.81 12.10
CA MET A 191 1.05 -7.53 11.05
C MET A 191 0.40 -8.89 10.78
N SER A 192 0.08 -9.64 11.82
CA SER A 192 -0.61 -10.93 11.70
C SER A 192 -2.02 -10.76 11.15
N PHE A 193 -2.75 -9.76 11.64
CA PHE A 193 -4.08 -9.41 11.15
C PHE A 193 -4.04 -9.01 9.66
N GLY A 194 -3.09 -8.16 9.26
CA GLY A 194 -2.91 -7.73 7.88
C GLY A 194 -2.59 -8.87 6.92
N ILE A 195 -1.71 -9.79 7.32
CA ILE A 195 -1.42 -11.02 6.55
C ILE A 195 -2.69 -11.86 6.42
N GLY A 196 -3.43 -12.06 7.51
CA GLY A 196 -4.70 -12.81 7.51
C GLY A 196 -5.74 -12.17 6.59
N LEU A 197 -5.88 -10.84 6.64
CA LEU A 197 -6.79 -10.09 5.78
C LEU A 197 -6.39 -10.22 4.30
N GLY A 198 -5.11 -10.08 3.98
CA GLY A 198 -4.59 -10.23 2.62
C GLY A 198 -4.86 -11.62 2.05
N LEU A 199 -4.62 -12.67 2.85
CA LEU A 199 -4.95 -14.05 2.46
C LEU A 199 -6.46 -14.25 2.27
N ALA A 200 -7.29 -13.70 3.16
CA ALA A 200 -8.74 -13.78 3.03
C ALA A 200 -9.24 -13.12 1.74
N ILE A 201 -8.73 -11.92 1.43
CA ILE A 201 -9.04 -11.22 0.16
C ILE A 201 -8.59 -12.06 -1.03
N GLY A 202 -7.38 -12.63 -0.99
CA GLY A 202 -6.86 -13.51 -2.03
C GLY A 202 -7.74 -14.73 -2.26
N VAL A 203 -8.14 -15.44 -1.20
CA VAL A 203 -9.04 -16.61 -1.29
C VAL A 203 -10.39 -16.21 -1.86
N ILE A 204 -10.96 -15.08 -1.42
CA ILE A 204 -12.26 -14.59 -1.92
C ILE A 204 -12.14 -14.20 -3.40
N GLY A 205 -11.03 -13.57 -3.80
CA GLY A 205 -10.75 -13.22 -5.19
C GLY A 205 -10.70 -14.46 -6.08
N VAL A 206 -9.88 -15.45 -5.68
CA VAL A 206 -9.80 -16.75 -6.40
C VAL A 206 -11.17 -17.44 -6.45
N TRP A 207 -11.91 -17.47 -5.34
CA TRP A 207 -13.25 -18.04 -5.31
C TRP A 207 -14.22 -17.30 -6.25
N SER A 208 -14.17 -15.98 -6.29
CA SER A 208 -14.98 -15.16 -7.19
C SER A 208 -14.69 -15.50 -8.66
N VAL A 209 -13.41 -15.61 -9.01
CA VAL A 209 -12.95 -16.01 -10.34
C VAL A 209 -13.45 -17.42 -10.68
N VAL A 210 -13.24 -18.42 -9.82
CA VAL A 210 -13.71 -19.80 -10.01
C VAL A 210 -15.23 -19.86 -10.15
N ARG A 211 -15.96 -19.08 -9.35
CA ARG A 211 -17.42 -19.01 -9.45
C ARG A 211 -17.89 -18.39 -10.75
N SER A 212 -17.18 -17.38 -11.26
CA SER A 212 -17.45 -16.76 -12.55
C SER A 212 -17.27 -17.77 -13.71
N PHE A 213 -16.27 -18.65 -13.62
CA PHE A 213 -16.10 -19.75 -14.57
C PHE A 213 -17.29 -20.73 -14.58
N ARG A 214 -17.90 -20.98 -13.41
CA ARG A 214 -19.07 -21.90 -13.30
C ARG A 214 -20.39 -21.27 -13.71
N SER A 215 -20.48 -19.94 -13.69
CA SER A 215 -21.66 -19.21 -14.12
C SER A 215 -21.63 -19.13 -15.64
N SER A 216 -22.58 -19.81 -16.30
CA SER A 216 -22.72 -19.92 -17.77
C SER A 216 -22.96 -18.59 -18.48
N SER A 217 -23.04 -17.48 -17.75
CA SER A 217 -23.28 -16.11 -18.23
C SER A 217 -21.99 -15.31 -18.44
N ALA A 218 -20.83 -15.85 -18.09
CA ALA A 218 -19.57 -15.21 -18.43
C ALA A 218 -19.35 -15.38 -19.93
N ASP A 219 -19.36 -14.25 -20.64
CA ASP A 219 -19.12 -14.20 -22.07
C ASP A 219 -17.80 -14.94 -22.38
N ARG A 220 -17.87 -16.06 -23.10
CA ARG A 220 -16.70 -16.90 -23.39
C ARG A 220 -15.59 -16.10 -24.06
N GLY A 221 -15.93 -14.98 -24.72
CA GLY A 221 -14.99 -14.02 -25.29
C GLY A 221 -14.07 -13.39 -24.25
N THR A 222 -14.61 -12.93 -23.11
CA THR A 222 -13.84 -12.22 -22.06
C THR A 222 -12.69 -13.07 -21.49
N TRP A 223 -12.92 -14.36 -21.28
CA TRP A 223 -11.88 -15.27 -20.77
C TRP A 223 -10.85 -15.65 -21.84
N HIS A 224 -11.31 -15.82 -23.07
CA HIS A 224 -10.40 -16.03 -24.19
C HIS A 224 -9.46 -14.83 -24.36
N ASP A 225 -9.98 -13.61 -24.23
CA ASP A 225 -9.22 -12.36 -24.36
C ASP A 225 -8.25 -12.15 -23.18
N LEU A 226 -8.55 -12.66 -21.97
CA LEU A 226 -7.64 -12.63 -20.84
C LEU A 226 -6.36 -13.40 -21.15
N PHE A 227 -6.47 -14.62 -21.72
CA PHE A 227 -5.32 -15.46 -22.03
C PHE A 227 -4.69 -15.13 -23.39
N ASN A 228 -5.47 -14.63 -24.33
CA ASN A 228 -5.04 -14.27 -25.69
C ASN A 228 -5.38 -12.79 -25.95
N PRO A 229 -4.50 -11.86 -25.59
CA PRO A 229 -4.79 -10.44 -25.73
C PRO A 229 -5.08 -10.05 -27.18
N PRO A 230 -6.06 -9.19 -27.44
CA PRO A 230 -6.38 -8.69 -28.78
C PRO A 230 -5.17 -8.01 -29.42
N LYS A 231 -4.92 -8.29 -30.70
CA LYS A 231 -3.84 -7.65 -31.44
C LYS A 231 -4.06 -6.13 -31.51
N GLY A 232 -3.02 -5.36 -31.21
CA GLY A 232 -3.05 -3.89 -31.28
C GLY A 232 -3.20 -3.17 -29.93
N ARG A 233 -3.52 -3.86 -28.83
CA ARG A 233 -3.54 -3.25 -27.46
C ARG A 233 -2.15 -3.13 -26.81
N GLY A 234 -1.12 -3.75 -27.41
CA GLY A 234 0.22 -3.76 -26.82
C GLY A 234 0.35 -4.62 -25.56
N GLU A 235 -0.61 -5.47 -25.32
CA GLU A 235 -0.67 -6.36 -24.16
C GLU A 235 0.07 -7.68 -24.42
N PHE A 236 0.59 -8.28 -23.35
CA PHE A 236 1.23 -9.60 -23.43
C PHE A 236 0.42 -10.67 -22.70
N ASN A 237 0.77 -11.92 -22.91
CA ASN A 237 0.03 -13.06 -22.40
C ASN A 237 0.02 -13.07 -20.86
N PHE A 238 -1.14 -13.33 -20.25
CA PHE A 238 -1.34 -13.45 -18.81
C PHE A 238 -0.36 -14.44 -18.15
N TRP A 239 -0.09 -15.57 -18.80
CA TRP A 239 0.82 -16.59 -18.27
C TRP A 239 2.27 -16.11 -18.12
N ILE A 240 2.71 -15.20 -18.99
CA ILE A 240 4.04 -14.59 -18.87
C ILE A 240 4.12 -13.75 -17.60
N SER A 241 3.07 -12.94 -17.35
CA SER A 241 2.96 -12.12 -16.14
C SER A 241 2.96 -12.98 -14.88
N PHE A 242 2.18 -14.04 -14.89
CA PHE A 242 2.12 -14.98 -13.76
C PHE A 242 3.46 -15.69 -13.53
N ALA A 243 4.15 -16.10 -14.59
CA ALA A 243 5.47 -16.71 -14.50
C ALA A 243 6.52 -15.73 -13.94
N ILE A 244 6.48 -14.45 -14.34
CA ILE A 244 7.34 -13.40 -13.79
C ILE A 244 7.11 -13.24 -12.28
N TYR A 245 5.85 -13.23 -11.83
CA TYR A 245 5.50 -13.15 -10.42
C TYR A 245 6.01 -14.35 -9.62
N VAL A 246 5.77 -15.57 -10.12
CA VAL A 246 6.25 -16.80 -9.45
C VAL A 246 7.77 -16.81 -9.37
N PHE A 247 8.46 -16.42 -10.45
CA PHE A 247 9.92 -16.38 -10.46
C PHE A 247 10.47 -15.35 -9.47
N SER A 248 9.91 -14.13 -9.41
CA SER A 248 10.33 -13.09 -8.46
C SER A 248 10.07 -13.50 -7.02
N THR A 249 8.92 -14.11 -6.73
CA THR A 249 8.60 -14.66 -5.41
C THR A 249 9.60 -15.74 -4.98
N LEU A 250 9.92 -16.69 -5.88
CA LEU A 250 10.92 -17.71 -5.60
C LEU A 250 12.32 -17.12 -5.38
N ALA A 251 12.69 -16.09 -6.13
CA ALA A 251 13.94 -15.35 -5.91
C ALA A 251 13.99 -14.68 -4.53
N TYR A 252 12.88 -14.09 -4.06
CA TYR A 252 12.77 -13.57 -2.70
C TYR A 252 12.94 -14.65 -1.64
N VAL A 253 12.24 -15.76 -1.79
CA VAL A 253 12.33 -16.90 -0.86
C VAL A 253 13.76 -17.42 -0.82
N ALA A 254 14.40 -17.60 -1.97
CA ALA A 254 15.79 -18.05 -2.06
C ALA A 254 16.75 -17.06 -1.36
N LEU A 255 16.56 -15.77 -1.56
CA LEU A 255 17.34 -14.72 -0.89
C LEU A 255 17.15 -14.77 0.64
N CYS A 256 15.92 -14.93 1.11
CA CYS A 256 15.61 -15.04 2.54
C CYS A 256 16.23 -16.30 3.16
N VAL A 257 16.15 -17.43 2.50
CA VAL A 257 16.77 -18.70 2.96
C VAL A 257 18.29 -18.58 3.03
N TRP A 258 18.89 -17.90 2.05
CA TRP A 258 20.33 -17.68 2.01
C TRP A 258 20.82 -16.74 3.11
N LEU A 259 20.08 -15.64 3.36
CA LEU A 259 20.46 -14.63 4.37
C LEU A 259 20.17 -15.05 5.80
N VAL A 260 19.10 -15.80 6.00
CA VAL A 260 18.63 -16.21 7.33
C VAL A 260 18.48 -17.72 7.38
N PRO A 261 19.52 -18.44 7.82
CA PRO A 261 19.48 -19.92 7.84
C PRO A 261 18.33 -20.49 8.67
N SER A 262 17.84 -19.73 9.67
CA SER A 262 16.67 -20.11 10.49
C SER A 262 15.31 -19.76 9.83
N PHE A 263 15.30 -19.13 8.64
CA PHE A 263 14.09 -18.68 7.96
C PHE A 263 13.07 -19.80 7.72
N PRO A 264 13.44 -21.01 7.25
CA PRO A 264 12.49 -22.09 7.03
C PRO A 264 11.71 -22.46 8.30
N TRP A 265 12.39 -22.50 9.45
CA TRP A 265 11.76 -22.78 10.75
C TRP A 265 10.84 -21.63 11.20
N LEU A 266 11.29 -20.37 11.10
CA LEU A 266 10.51 -19.18 11.39
C LEU A 266 9.26 -19.08 10.51
N PHE A 267 9.41 -19.35 9.23
CA PHE A 267 8.29 -19.33 8.27
C PHE A 267 7.26 -20.41 8.62
N SER A 268 7.69 -21.64 8.86
CA SER A 268 6.82 -22.74 9.26
C SER A 268 6.04 -22.42 10.54
N HIS A 269 6.75 -21.99 11.59
CA HIS A 269 6.13 -21.75 12.91
C HIS A 269 5.15 -20.58 12.92
N ARG A 270 5.53 -19.46 12.27
CA ARG A 270 4.66 -18.27 12.18
C ARG A 270 3.51 -18.44 11.20
N PHE A 271 3.74 -19.12 10.09
CA PHE A 271 2.70 -19.37 9.11
C PHE A 271 1.56 -20.22 9.67
N PHE A 272 1.88 -21.33 10.32
CA PHE A 272 0.86 -22.19 10.94
C PHE A 272 0.18 -21.53 12.15
N GLY A 273 0.88 -20.73 12.94
CA GLY A 273 0.27 -19.95 14.01
C GLY A 273 -0.76 -18.94 13.52
N ASN A 274 -0.51 -18.33 12.36
CA ASN A 274 -1.40 -17.32 11.77
C ASN A 274 -2.60 -17.91 11.00
N ILE A 275 -2.58 -19.18 10.61
CA ILE A 275 -3.68 -19.85 9.92
C ILE A 275 -4.97 -19.81 10.74
N SER A 276 -4.91 -19.89 12.05
CA SER A 276 -6.09 -19.81 12.93
C SER A 276 -6.81 -18.47 12.77
N TYR A 277 -6.08 -17.35 12.66
CA TYR A 277 -6.66 -16.02 12.43
C TYR A 277 -7.27 -15.90 11.03
N VAL A 278 -6.63 -16.48 10.01
CA VAL A 278 -7.15 -16.53 8.65
C VAL A 278 -8.47 -17.30 8.60
N MET A 279 -8.53 -18.46 9.25
CA MET A 279 -9.74 -19.28 9.33
C MET A 279 -10.88 -18.54 10.03
N MET A 280 -10.57 -17.77 11.08
CA MET A 280 -11.55 -16.95 11.79
C MET A 280 -12.10 -15.82 10.91
N LEU A 281 -11.26 -15.12 10.15
CA LEU A 281 -11.68 -14.06 9.23
C LEU A 281 -12.48 -14.58 8.04
N VAL A 282 -12.07 -15.69 7.45
CA VAL A 282 -12.78 -16.36 6.36
C VAL A 282 -14.12 -16.87 6.85
N GLY A 283 -14.17 -17.51 8.03
CA GLY A 283 -15.41 -17.97 8.67
C GLY A 283 -16.36 -16.80 8.96
N GLY A 284 -15.86 -15.70 9.52
CA GLY A 284 -16.62 -14.48 9.78
C GLY A 284 -17.21 -13.86 8.50
N TYR A 285 -16.44 -13.80 7.43
CA TYR A 285 -16.91 -13.31 6.12
C TYR A 285 -18.03 -14.18 5.55
N PHE A 286 -17.89 -15.51 5.58
CA PHE A 286 -18.93 -16.40 5.09
C PHE A 286 -20.21 -16.33 5.94
N ALA A 287 -20.09 -16.17 7.27
CA ALA A 287 -21.21 -15.97 8.17
C ALA A 287 -21.94 -14.65 7.84
N LEU A 288 -21.24 -13.53 7.67
CA LEU A 288 -21.83 -12.24 7.28
C LEU A 288 -22.51 -12.31 5.91
N LYS A 289 -21.91 -13.03 4.95
CA LYS A 289 -22.48 -13.22 3.61
C LYS A 289 -23.72 -14.11 3.63
N ALA A 290 -23.79 -15.10 4.52
CA ALA A 290 -24.97 -15.94 4.72
C ALA A 290 -26.13 -15.15 5.35
N LEU A 291 -25.84 -14.25 6.31
CA LEU A 291 -26.81 -13.36 6.94
C LEU A 291 -27.38 -12.32 5.95
N ARG A 292 -26.59 -11.87 4.99
CA ARG A 292 -27.04 -10.90 3.96
C ARG A 292 -27.92 -11.51 2.86
N LYS A 293 -28.05 -12.84 2.82
CA LYS A 293 -28.91 -13.55 1.85
C LYS A 293 -30.31 -13.87 2.38
N LYS A 294 -30.60 -13.56 3.64
CA LYS A 294 -31.91 -13.53 4.23
C LYS A 294 -32.44 -12.09 4.25
#